data_b6576b6ec426eed9c59cfd8c263374e2
#
_entry.id   b6576b6ec426eed9c59cfd8c263374e2
#
_cell.length_a   1.000
_cell.length_b   1.000
_cell.length_c   1.000
_cell.angle_alpha   90.00
_cell.angle_beta   90.00
_cell.angle_gamma   90.00
#
_symmetry.space_group_name_H-M   'P 1'
#
loop_
_entity.id
_entity.type
_entity.pdbx_description
1 polymer ?
#
loop_
_entity_poly.entity_id
_entity_poly.type
_entity_poly.pdbx_seq_one_letter_code
_entity_poly.pdbx_strand_id
1 'polypeptide(L)'
;MSKINMGNFFEDFSIGQKIVHPLTRTVSEGDVSLYIAFTGSRFALHSSDVIAQEMGYEKRPIDDVLMFHLTFGKSVQDISLNAIANLGYAEISFPNPVFIGDTVSMTSTVIGLKENSNGKSGVVYVHSIGVNQNGAVVLDFKKWLDCMKHTKL
;
A
#
# COMPACT_ATOMS: atom_id res chain seq x y z
N MET A 1 9.47 -5.03 -28.62
CA MET A 1 9.10 -3.94 -27.72
C MET A 1 8.41 -4.56 -26.50
N SER A 2 8.96 -4.42 -25.29
CA SER A 2 8.27 -4.83 -24.07
C SER A 2 6.97 -4.03 -23.97
N LYS A 3 5.83 -4.71 -23.75
CA LYS A 3 4.56 -4.03 -23.44
C LYS A 3 4.83 -3.14 -22.22
N ILE A 4 4.70 -1.84 -22.39
CA ILE A 4 4.59 -0.94 -21.24
C ILE A 4 3.38 -1.44 -20.46
N ASN A 5 3.56 -1.74 -19.17
CA ASN A 5 2.45 -2.14 -18.32
C ASN A 5 1.46 -0.95 -18.25
N MET A 6 0.34 -1.07 -18.95
CA MET A 6 -0.70 -0.05 -19.03
C MET A 6 -1.61 -0.06 -17.79
N GLY A 7 -1.32 -0.90 -16.79
CA GLY A 7 -2.20 -1.15 -15.65
C GLY A 7 -3.41 -2.02 -16.02
N ASN A 8 -4.22 -2.33 -15.03
CA ASN A 8 -5.46 -3.07 -15.20
C ASN A 8 -6.64 -2.11 -15.30
N PHE A 9 -7.60 -2.45 -16.17
CA PHE A 9 -8.93 -1.83 -16.28
C PHE A 9 -9.95 -2.65 -15.48
N PHE A 10 -11.16 -2.13 -15.32
CA PHE A 10 -12.18 -2.79 -14.51
C PHE A 10 -12.46 -4.23 -14.95
N GLU A 11 -12.46 -4.51 -16.24
CA GLU A 11 -12.73 -5.84 -16.82
C GLU A 11 -11.60 -6.85 -16.59
N ASP A 12 -10.41 -6.40 -16.22
CA ASP A 12 -9.26 -7.26 -15.96
C ASP A 12 -9.26 -7.86 -14.54
N PHE A 13 -10.20 -7.39 -13.69
CA PHE A 13 -10.36 -7.89 -12.34
C PHE A 13 -11.43 -8.97 -12.23
N SER A 14 -11.18 -9.97 -11.38
CA SER A 14 -12.14 -11.00 -11.02
C SER A 14 -12.16 -11.23 -9.51
N ILE A 15 -13.33 -11.51 -8.94
CA ILE A 15 -13.48 -11.78 -7.51
C ILE A 15 -12.64 -13.01 -7.13
N GLY A 16 -11.86 -12.90 -6.07
CA GLY A 16 -10.94 -13.94 -5.60
C GLY A 16 -9.55 -13.90 -6.28
N GLN A 17 -9.36 -13.03 -7.29
CA GLN A 17 -8.06 -12.87 -7.94
C GLN A 17 -7.02 -12.39 -6.92
N LYS A 18 -5.92 -13.14 -6.82
CA LYS A 18 -4.76 -12.79 -5.99
C LYS A 18 -3.68 -12.15 -6.87
N ILE A 19 -3.26 -10.95 -6.51
CA ILE A 19 -2.25 -10.17 -7.22
C ILE A 19 -1.05 -9.99 -6.30
N VAL A 20 0.06 -10.63 -6.64
CA VAL A 20 1.34 -10.44 -5.96
C VAL A 20 2.08 -9.29 -6.64
N HIS A 21 2.33 -8.21 -5.89
CA HIS A 21 3.03 -7.04 -6.43
C HIS A 21 4.53 -7.30 -6.47
N PRO A 22 5.17 -7.27 -7.66
CA PRO A 22 6.54 -7.74 -7.82
C PRO A 22 7.60 -6.81 -7.23
N LEU A 23 7.25 -5.54 -7.01
CA LEU A 23 8.18 -4.54 -6.52
C LEU A 23 8.24 -4.53 -5.00
N THR A 24 9.42 -4.79 -4.45
CA THR A 24 9.71 -4.63 -3.03
C THR A 24 10.33 -3.25 -2.75
N ARG A 25 10.38 -2.84 -1.48
CA ARG A 25 11.03 -1.61 -1.05
C ARG A 25 11.77 -1.82 0.27
N THR A 26 13.08 -1.55 0.27
CA THR A 26 13.85 -1.44 1.51
C THR A 26 13.74 -0.02 2.06
N VAL A 27 13.37 0.10 3.32
CA VAL A 27 13.24 1.38 4.02
C VAL A 27 14.62 1.92 4.34
N SER A 28 14.88 3.17 3.96
CA SER A 28 16.15 3.85 4.22
C SER A 28 16.02 4.95 5.28
N GLU A 29 17.15 5.34 5.88
CA GLU A 29 17.21 6.51 6.77
C GLU A 29 16.74 7.79 6.05
N GLY A 30 17.03 7.90 4.74
CA GLY A 30 16.58 9.03 3.93
C GLY A 30 15.07 9.13 3.83
N ASP A 31 14.36 7.99 3.69
CA ASP A 31 12.89 7.96 3.66
C ASP A 31 12.31 8.54 4.96
N VAL A 32 12.85 8.11 6.10
CA VAL A 32 12.39 8.53 7.43
C VAL A 32 12.69 10.00 7.68
N SER A 33 13.92 10.43 7.43
CA SER A 33 14.35 11.82 7.65
C SER A 33 13.56 12.80 6.79
N LEU A 34 13.35 12.48 5.51
CA LEU A 34 12.56 13.29 4.60
C LEU A 34 11.10 13.37 5.03
N TYR A 35 10.51 12.24 5.43
CA TYR A 35 9.12 12.19 5.89
C TYR A 35 8.91 13.03 7.14
N ILE A 36 9.78 12.90 8.15
CA ILE A 36 9.71 13.67 9.39
C ILE A 36 9.85 15.17 9.09
N ALA A 37 10.81 15.55 8.26
CA ALA A 37 11.04 16.95 7.90
C ALA A 37 9.84 17.57 7.15
N PHE A 38 9.24 16.80 6.25
CA PHE A 38 8.12 17.25 5.41
C PHE A 38 6.80 17.32 6.17
N THR A 39 6.50 16.30 6.99
CA THR A 39 5.22 16.20 7.72
C THR A 39 5.23 16.91 9.06
N GLY A 40 6.41 17.22 9.60
CA GLY A 40 6.56 17.79 10.94
C GLY A 40 6.15 16.77 12.04
N SER A 41 6.30 15.47 11.80
CA SER A 41 6.01 14.44 12.79
C SER A 41 6.69 14.74 14.12
N ARG A 42 5.91 14.77 15.21
CA ARG A 42 6.39 15.14 16.56
C ARG A 42 6.37 13.96 17.53
N PHE A 43 5.96 12.79 17.08
CA PHE A 43 5.96 11.62 17.95
C PHE A 43 7.40 11.09 18.10
N ALA A 44 7.96 11.29 19.29
CA ALA A 44 9.37 11.00 19.57
C ALA A 44 9.77 9.55 19.34
N LEU A 45 8.83 8.60 19.42
CA LEU A 45 9.06 7.19 19.13
C LEU A 45 9.71 6.98 17.74
N HIS A 46 9.33 7.79 16.76
CA HIS A 46 9.83 7.65 15.38
C HIS A 46 11.08 8.46 15.07
N SER A 47 11.54 9.30 16.02
CA SER A 47 12.67 10.22 15.82
C SER A 47 13.80 10.09 16.85
N SER A 48 13.60 9.31 17.91
CA SER A 48 14.58 9.14 19.00
C SER A 48 14.74 7.67 19.38
N ASP A 49 15.94 7.13 19.17
CA ASP A 49 16.23 5.77 19.59
C ASP A 49 16.19 5.61 21.13
N VAL A 50 16.57 6.67 21.87
CA VAL A 50 16.49 6.67 23.34
C VAL A 50 15.04 6.50 23.81
N ILE A 51 14.12 7.28 23.27
CA ILE A 51 12.69 7.17 23.60
C ILE A 51 12.12 5.82 23.16
N ALA A 52 12.50 5.34 21.99
CA ALA A 52 12.05 4.04 21.50
C ALA A 52 12.49 2.90 22.45
N GLN A 53 13.74 2.95 22.93
CA GLN A 53 14.27 1.97 23.90
C GLN A 53 13.57 2.05 25.26
N GLU A 54 13.28 3.24 25.74
CA GLU A 54 12.48 3.43 26.96
C GLU A 54 11.07 2.86 26.82
N MET A 55 10.51 2.86 25.60
CA MET A 55 9.21 2.27 25.26
C MET A 55 9.29 0.77 24.95
N GLY A 56 10.47 0.14 25.02
CA GLY A 56 10.66 -1.30 24.85
C GLY A 56 11.02 -1.76 23.44
N TYR A 57 11.31 -0.84 22.52
CA TYR A 57 11.82 -1.18 21.19
C TYR A 57 13.35 -1.26 21.19
N GLU A 58 13.92 -2.11 20.34
CA GLU A 58 15.38 -2.17 20.16
C GLU A 58 15.94 -0.88 19.53
N LYS A 59 15.20 -0.33 18.57
CA LYS A 59 15.46 0.93 17.87
C LYS A 59 14.15 1.58 17.46
N ARG A 60 14.17 2.84 17.04
CA ARG A 60 12.96 3.53 16.61
C ARG A 60 12.29 2.84 15.41
N PRO A 61 11.00 2.49 15.50
CA PRO A 61 10.22 2.08 14.34
C PRO A 61 9.97 3.30 13.45
N ILE A 62 9.71 3.06 12.16
CA ILE A 62 9.26 4.13 11.25
C ILE A 62 7.81 4.52 11.56
N ASP A 63 7.42 5.71 11.12
CA ASP A 63 6.02 6.17 11.21
C ASP A 63 5.08 5.25 10.42
N ASP A 64 3.94 4.88 11.01
CA ASP A 64 2.99 3.94 10.42
C ASP A 64 2.41 4.44 9.09
N VAL A 65 2.21 5.75 8.95
CA VAL A 65 1.69 6.33 7.71
C VAL A 65 2.78 6.37 6.62
N LEU A 66 4.04 6.57 6.99
CA LEU A 66 5.16 6.39 6.07
C LEU A 66 5.20 4.95 5.57
N MET A 67 5.12 3.97 6.49
CA MET A 67 5.10 2.56 6.15
C MET A 67 3.90 2.22 5.25
N PHE A 68 2.72 2.76 5.56
CA PHE A 68 1.53 2.63 4.69
C PHE A 68 1.85 3.10 3.27
N HIS A 69 2.40 4.30 3.09
CA HIS A 69 2.70 4.84 1.76
C HIS A 69 3.75 4.02 1.00
N LEU A 70 4.83 3.60 1.67
CA LEU A 70 5.88 2.79 1.05
C LEU A 70 5.35 1.44 0.58
N THR A 71 4.48 0.81 1.36
CA THR A 71 3.91 -0.52 1.08
C THR A 71 2.76 -0.41 0.08
N PHE A 72 1.81 0.51 0.32
CA PHE A 72 0.68 0.78 -0.57
C PHE A 72 1.12 1.12 -1.99
N GLY A 73 2.17 1.92 -2.15
CA GLY A 73 2.71 2.31 -3.45
C GLY A 73 3.08 1.14 -4.35
N LYS A 74 3.31 -0.07 -3.78
CA LYS A 74 3.59 -1.29 -4.54
C LYS A 74 2.38 -1.78 -5.35
N SER A 75 1.17 -1.48 -4.90
CA SER A 75 -0.06 -1.90 -5.57
C SER A 75 -0.50 -1.01 -6.74
N VAL A 76 0.10 0.17 -6.88
CA VAL A 76 -0.42 1.20 -7.81
C VAL A 76 -0.45 0.71 -9.25
N GLN A 77 0.63 0.09 -9.73
CA GLN A 77 0.72 -0.38 -11.11
C GLN A 77 -0.35 -1.43 -11.46
N ASP A 78 -0.66 -2.30 -10.50
CA ASP A 78 -1.53 -3.44 -10.74
C ASP A 78 -2.99 -3.16 -10.37
N ILE A 79 -3.23 -2.25 -9.42
CA ILE A 79 -4.57 -2.00 -8.88
C ILE A 79 -5.14 -0.65 -9.33
N SER A 80 -4.35 0.42 -9.29
CA SER A 80 -4.90 1.78 -9.35
C SER A 80 -4.29 2.68 -10.42
N LEU A 81 -3.51 2.16 -11.36
CA LEU A 81 -2.93 2.98 -12.43
C LEU A 81 -4.01 3.61 -13.32
N ASN A 82 -5.11 2.87 -13.59
CA ASN A 82 -6.27 3.33 -14.35
C ASN A 82 -7.46 3.71 -13.45
N ALA A 83 -7.20 4.04 -12.17
CA ALA A 83 -8.23 4.53 -11.29
C ALA A 83 -8.60 5.99 -11.62
N ILE A 84 -9.89 6.27 -11.64
CA ILE A 84 -10.44 7.62 -11.70
C ILE A 84 -10.31 8.27 -10.32
N ALA A 85 -10.58 7.49 -9.26
CA ALA A 85 -10.49 7.95 -7.87
C ALA A 85 -10.26 6.78 -6.90
N ASN A 86 -9.50 7.04 -5.84
CA ASN A 86 -9.54 6.22 -4.65
C ASN A 86 -10.74 6.70 -3.81
N LEU A 87 -11.70 5.81 -3.56
CA LEU A 87 -12.96 6.16 -2.90
C LEU A 87 -12.87 6.02 -1.38
N GLY A 88 -11.99 5.15 -0.88
CA GLY A 88 -11.80 4.99 0.54
C GLY A 88 -10.94 3.80 0.95
N TYR A 89 -10.67 3.78 2.25
CA TYR A 89 -9.93 2.73 2.95
C TYR A 89 -10.72 2.30 4.18
N ALA A 90 -10.61 1.04 4.55
CA ALA A 90 -11.24 0.50 5.76
C ALA A 90 -10.35 -0.56 6.43
N GLU A 91 -10.59 -0.76 7.72
CA GLU A 91 -9.95 -1.80 8.53
C GLU A 91 -8.41 -1.74 8.41
N ILE A 92 -7.84 -0.52 8.45
CA ILE A 92 -6.39 -0.34 8.40
C ILE A 92 -5.82 -0.73 9.76
N SER A 93 -4.85 -1.65 9.74
CA SER A 93 -4.11 -2.06 10.93
C SER A 93 -2.62 -2.24 10.63
N PHE A 94 -1.80 -2.05 11.66
CA PHE A 94 -0.35 -2.13 11.66
C PHE A 94 0.12 -3.17 12.68
N PRO A 95 0.01 -4.47 12.37
CA PRO A 95 0.21 -5.53 13.37
C PRO A 95 1.63 -5.63 13.92
N ASN A 96 2.64 -5.27 13.12
CA ASN A 96 4.04 -5.31 13.52
C ASN A 96 4.76 -4.04 13.07
N PRO A 97 5.71 -3.52 13.89
CA PRO A 97 6.51 -2.37 13.53
C PRO A 97 7.45 -2.67 12.36
N VAL A 98 7.79 -1.63 11.61
CA VAL A 98 8.79 -1.66 10.54
C VAL A 98 9.97 -0.78 10.94
N PHE A 99 11.17 -1.21 10.63
CA PHE A 99 12.40 -0.53 10.95
C PHE A 99 13.20 -0.16 9.70
N ILE A 100 14.10 0.80 9.83
CA ILE A 100 15.08 1.10 8.79
C ILE A 100 15.89 -0.15 8.49
N GLY A 101 16.01 -0.48 7.19
CA GLY A 101 16.62 -1.71 6.70
C GLY A 101 15.63 -2.83 6.40
N ASP A 102 14.39 -2.76 6.88
CA ASP A 102 13.36 -3.73 6.50
C ASP A 102 12.96 -3.56 5.04
N THR A 103 12.66 -4.69 4.40
CA THR A 103 12.15 -4.72 3.03
C THR A 103 10.70 -5.16 3.03
N VAL A 104 9.82 -4.28 2.55
CA VAL A 104 8.39 -4.53 2.49
C VAL A 104 7.94 -4.97 1.09
N SER A 105 6.97 -5.86 1.06
CA SER A 105 6.27 -6.34 -0.13
C SER A 105 4.76 -6.39 0.13
N MET A 106 3.96 -6.58 -0.92
CA MET A 106 2.50 -6.53 -0.80
C MET A 106 1.82 -7.53 -1.72
N THR A 107 0.69 -8.03 -1.27
CA THR A 107 -0.24 -8.85 -2.03
C THR A 107 -1.65 -8.32 -1.85
N SER A 108 -2.42 -8.27 -2.93
CA SER A 108 -3.83 -7.86 -2.89
C SER A 108 -4.73 -8.98 -3.39
N THR A 109 -5.92 -9.08 -2.79
CA THR A 109 -6.98 -9.98 -3.25
C THR A 109 -8.22 -9.16 -3.60
N VAL A 110 -8.78 -9.37 -4.79
CA VAL A 110 -10.04 -8.72 -5.20
C VAL A 110 -11.19 -9.37 -4.42
N ILE A 111 -11.88 -8.57 -3.61
CA ILE A 111 -12.96 -9.04 -2.73
C ILE A 111 -14.34 -8.62 -3.20
N GLY A 112 -14.44 -7.75 -4.18
CA GLY A 112 -15.72 -7.31 -4.76
C GLY A 112 -15.53 -6.47 -6.01
N LEU A 113 -16.56 -6.51 -6.86
CA LEU A 113 -16.66 -5.71 -8.09
C LEU A 113 -18.08 -5.17 -8.22
N LYS A 114 -18.21 -3.91 -8.60
CA LYS A 114 -19.50 -3.27 -8.88
C LYS A 114 -19.42 -2.34 -10.08
N GLU A 115 -20.09 -2.70 -11.15
CA GLU A 115 -20.18 -1.82 -12.32
C GLU A 115 -20.98 -0.55 -11.99
N ASN A 116 -20.50 0.60 -12.46
CA ASN A 116 -21.19 1.86 -12.32
C ASN A 116 -22.28 2.02 -13.39
N SER A 117 -23.37 2.68 -13.04
CA SER A 117 -24.52 2.90 -13.94
C SER A 117 -24.18 3.71 -15.20
N ASN A 118 -23.06 4.46 -15.19
CA ASN A 118 -22.58 5.21 -16.35
C ASN A 118 -21.97 4.31 -17.45
N GLY A 119 -21.72 3.02 -17.17
CA GLY A 119 -21.14 2.06 -18.09
C GLY A 119 -19.67 2.31 -18.47
N LYS A 120 -19.02 3.33 -17.90
CA LYS A 120 -17.65 3.76 -18.25
C LYS A 120 -16.60 3.35 -17.22
N SER A 121 -17.03 2.95 -16.04
CA SER A 121 -16.17 2.57 -14.92
C SER A 121 -16.85 1.57 -14.00
N GLY A 122 -16.12 1.07 -13.03
CA GLY A 122 -16.66 0.24 -11.96
C GLY A 122 -15.80 0.28 -10.72
N VAL A 123 -16.41 -0.02 -9.59
CA VAL A 123 -15.73 -0.03 -8.29
C VAL A 123 -15.08 -1.39 -8.09
N VAL A 124 -13.79 -1.37 -7.83
CA VAL A 124 -12.97 -2.53 -7.45
C VAL A 124 -12.69 -2.47 -5.95
N TYR A 125 -13.03 -3.54 -5.23
CA TYR A 125 -12.76 -3.71 -3.80
C TYR A 125 -11.62 -4.69 -3.64
N VAL A 126 -10.58 -4.31 -2.90
CA VAL A 126 -9.43 -5.16 -2.64
C VAL A 126 -9.11 -5.22 -1.15
N HIS A 127 -8.65 -6.39 -0.71
CA HIS A 127 -8.01 -6.62 0.57
C HIS A 127 -6.51 -6.77 0.31
N SER A 128 -5.69 -5.99 0.98
CA SER A 128 -4.25 -5.90 0.74
C SER A 128 -3.48 -6.16 2.01
N ILE A 129 -2.46 -7.01 1.92
CA ILE A 129 -1.59 -7.39 3.03
C ILE A 129 -0.15 -7.08 2.65
N GLY A 130 0.50 -6.25 3.46
CA GLY A 130 1.92 -5.96 3.41
C GLY A 130 2.69 -6.80 4.40
N VAL A 131 3.84 -7.33 3.99
CA VAL A 131 4.73 -8.10 4.85
C VAL A 131 6.16 -7.58 4.76
N ASN A 132 6.96 -7.80 5.82
CA ASN A 132 8.40 -7.57 5.78
C ASN A 132 9.13 -8.79 5.21
N GLN A 133 10.46 -8.72 5.14
CA GLN A 133 11.33 -9.80 4.63
C GLN A 133 11.23 -11.12 5.40
N ASN A 134 10.73 -11.09 6.64
CA ASN A 134 10.54 -12.26 7.49
C ASN A 134 9.12 -12.84 7.39
N GLY A 135 8.26 -12.27 6.54
CA GLY A 135 6.86 -12.67 6.38
C GLY A 135 5.93 -12.14 7.48
N ALA A 136 6.42 -11.30 8.39
CA ALA A 136 5.56 -10.66 9.40
C ALA A 136 4.64 -9.64 8.72
N VAL A 137 3.35 -9.70 9.03
CA VAL A 137 2.36 -8.74 8.52
C VAL A 137 2.61 -7.37 9.16
N VAL A 138 2.87 -6.37 8.34
CA VAL A 138 3.14 -4.99 8.77
C VAL A 138 2.01 -4.05 8.41
N LEU A 139 1.18 -4.42 7.44
CA LEU A 139 0.03 -3.64 7.00
C LEU A 139 -1.09 -4.59 6.57
N ASP A 140 -2.29 -4.33 7.05
CA ASP A 140 -3.51 -5.01 6.61
C ASP A 140 -4.59 -3.95 6.40
N PHE A 141 -5.21 -3.90 5.21
CA PHE A 141 -6.28 -2.94 4.93
C PHE A 141 -7.15 -3.37 3.76
N LYS A 142 -8.34 -2.80 3.71
CA LYS A 142 -9.23 -2.85 2.56
C LYS A 142 -9.30 -1.49 1.89
N LYS A 143 -9.40 -1.47 0.57
CA LYS A 143 -9.68 -0.25 -0.19
C LYS A 143 -10.67 -0.49 -1.31
N TRP A 144 -11.30 0.58 -1.77
CA TRP A 144 -12.11 0.58 -2.97
C TRP A 144 -11.79 1.80 -3.82
N LEU A 145 -11.82 1.59 -5.12
CA LEU A 145 -11.46 2.59 -6.10
C LEU A 145 -12.41 2.50 -7.29
N ASP A 146 -12.63 3.63 -7.94
CA ASP A 146 -13.34 3.71 -9.21
C ASP A 146 -12.34 3.52 -10.34
N CYS A 147 -12.46 2.43 -11.08
CA CYS A 147 -11.53 2.04 -12.14
C CYS A 147 -12.19 2.19 -13.51
N MET A 148 -11.46 2.77 -14.46
CA MET A 148 -11.92 2.91 -15.85
C MET A 148 -12.16 1.55 -16.48
N LYS A 149 -13.13 1.50 -17.40
CA LYS A 149 -13.32 0.42 -18.36
C LYS A 149 -12.49 0.63 -19.61
N HIS A 150 -12.19 -0.47 -20.31
CA HIS A 150 -11.63 -0.36 -21.65
C HIS A 150 -12.54 0.48 -22.53
N THR A 151 -11.97 1.45 -23.22
CA THR A 151 -12.72 2.16 -24.26
C THR A 151 -12.99 1.16 -25.38
N LYS A 152 -14.26 0.83 -25.64
CA LYS A 152 -14.61 0.09 -26.86
C LYS A 152 -14.30 0.99 -28.05
N LEU A 153 -13.30 0.60 -28.83
CA LEU A 153 -13.04 1.18 -30.14
C LEU A 153 -14.21 0.89 -31.11
#